data_5d6562ed0316690c77788642e5908b47
#
_entry.id   5d6562ed0316690c77788642e5908b47
#
_cell.length_a   1.000
_cell.length_b   1.000
_cell.length_c   1.000
_cell.angle_alpha   90.00
_cell.angle_beta   90.00
_cell.angle_gamma   90.00
#
_symmetry.space_group_name_H-M   'P 1'
#
loop_
_entity.id
_entity.type
_entity.pdbx_description
1 polymer ?
#
loop_
_entity_poly.entity_id
_entity_poly.type
_entity_poly.pdbx_seq_one_letter_code
_entity_poly.pdbx_strand_id
1 'polypeptide(L)'
;PAYLTYLKLSQTLPFFTFGMAEYLLQALLLVALGCVLRRFRLSYLFSFVTAVLYGLALDGAMLLMSLLPQTREIWIRCVYYALGIYITTGGVAFLFHTYFMPEAYELFVKEISRHYGLDLYRFKRYYDYTSMAVSVALSFAFFGLGQFRGIHVGTLVSALLNGPLIALHSRILDGYLDFRDGLKLRRFFEGD
;
A
#
# COMPACT_ATOMS: atom_id res chain seq x y z
N PRO A 1 3.17 -3.17 9.33
CA PRO A 1 3.86 -4.40 9.75
C PRO A 1 5.35 -4.43 9.37
N ALA A 2 5.72 -4.14 8.11
CA ALA A 2 7.11 -4.23 7.64
C ALA A 2 8.10 -3.41 8.48
N TYR A 3 7.76 -2.17 8.82
CA TYR A 3 8.61 -1.32 9.65
C TYR A 3 8.88 -1.91 11.05
N LEU A 4 7.88 -2.53 11.66
CA LEU A 4 8.03 -3.20 12.97
C LEU A 4 8.90 -4.46 12.86
N THR A 5 8.73 -5.23 11.80
CA THR A 5 9.57 -6.39 11.50
C THR A 5 11.02 -5.94 11.29
N TYR A 6 11.24 -4.86 10.53
CA TYR A 6 12.56 -4.25 10.40
C TYR A 6 13.15 -3.85 11.76
N LEU A 7 12.41 -3.07 12.57
CA LEU A 7 12.89 -2.63 13.89
C LEU A 7 13.28 -3.79 14.82
N LYS A 8 12.58 -4.92 14.71
CA LYS A 8 12.90 -6.09 15.54
C LYS A 8 14.08 -6.87 14.99
N LEU A 9 14.10 -7.17 13.69
CA LEU A 9 15.13 -7.98 13.07
C LEU A 9 16.46 -7.25 12.93
N SER A 10 16.47 -5.94 12.72
CA SER A 10 17.71 -5.14 12.66
C SER A 10 18.48 -5.14 13.99
N GLN A 11 17.82 -5.43 15.12
CA GLN A 11 18.49 -5.60 16.42
C GLN A 11 19.34 -6.88 16.46
N THR A 12 18.94 -7.92 15.73
CA THR A 12 19.59 -9.23 15.72
C THR A 12 20.46 -9.42 14.48
N LEU A 13 20.06 -8.82 13.36
CA LEU A 13 20.70 -8.93 12.05
C LEU A 13 21.07 -7.53 11.54
N PRO A 14 22.29 -7.05 11.78
CA PRO A 14 22.70 -5.67 11.41
C PRO A 14 22.62 -5.37 9.91
N PHE A 15 22.68 -6.39 9.04
CA PHE A 15 22.55 -6.25 7.60
C PHE A 15 21.10 -6.18 7.11
N PHE A 16 20.12 -6.42 8.00
CA PHE A 16 18.70 -6.43 7.62
C PHE A 16 18.18 -5.00 7.47
N THR A 17 17.84 -4.62 6.25
CA THR A 17 17.35 -3.29 5.90
C THR A 17 15.82 -3.21 5.92
N PHE A 18 15.29 -1.99 5.94
CA PHE A 18 13.84 -1.77 5.82
C PHE A 18 13.30 -2.31 4.49
N GLY A 19 14.04 -2.12 3.38
CA GLY A 19 13.67 -2.66 2.07
C GLY A 19 13.57 -4.19 2.08
N MET A 20 14.47 -4.89 2.79
CA MET A 20 14.38 -6.36 2.95
C MET A 20 13.11 -6.79 3.70
N ALA A 21 12.73 -6.06 4.76
CA ALA A 21 11.49 -6.33 5.49
C ALA A 21 10.25 -6.11 4.61
N GLU A 22 10.28 -5.08 3.77
CA GLU A 22 9.20 -4.76 2.83
C GLU A 22 9.06 -5.85 1.77
N TYR A 23 10.15 -6.25 1.11
CA TYR A 23 10.12 -7.32 0.11
C TYR A 23 9.71 -8.67 0.70
N LEU A 24 10.15 -8.99 1.93
CA LEU A 24 9.73 -10.20 2.63
C LEU A 24 8.21 -10.21 2.85
N LEU A 25 7.65 -9.10 3.33
CA LEU A 25 6.22 -9.00 3.57
C LEU A 25 5.41 -9.06 2.27
N GLN A 26 5.88 -8.41 1.21
CA GLN A 26 5.27 -8.49 -0.12
C GLN A 26 5.30 -9.93 -0.67
N ALA A 27 6.43 -10.64 -0.52
CA ALA A 27 6.54 -12.04 -0.91
C ALA A 27 5.55 -12.93 -0.13
N LEU A 28 5.43 -12.73 1.19
CA LEU A 28 4.46 -13.44 2.02
C LEU A 28 3.01 -13.18 1.57
N LEU A 29 2.68 -11.94 1.22
CA LEU A 29 1.36 -11.59 0.69
C LEU A 29 1.07 -12.26 -0.65
N LEU A 30 2.06 -12.36 -1.55
CA LEU A 30 1.89 -13.07 -2.82
C LEU A 30 1.71 -14.57 -2.62
N VAL A 31 2.45 -15.18 -1.69
CA VAL A 31 2.24 -16.58 -1.30
C VAL A 31 0.85 -16.77 -0.71
N ALA A 32 0.43 -15.92 0.21
CA ALA A 32 -0.91 -15.95 0.79
C ALA A 32 -2.00 -15.80 -0.29
N LEU A 33 -1.81 -14.90 -1.25
CA LEU A 33 -2.70 -14.72 -2.39
C LEU A 33 -2.81 -16.00 -3.22
N GLY A 34 -1.68 -16.62 -3.55
CA GLY A 34 -1.64 -17.90 -4.29
C GLY A 34 -2.36 -19.02 -3.55
N CYS A 35 -2.17 -19.11 -2.22
CA CYS A 35 -2.86 -20.10 -1.38
C CYS A 35 -4.37 -19.87 -1.33
N VAL A 36 -4.81 -18.63 -1.12
CA VAL A 36 -6.25 -18.28 -1.03
C VAL A 36 -6.96 -18.50 -2.36
N LEU A 37 -6.34 -18.09 -3.47
CA LEU A 37 -6.93 -18.25 -4.81
C LEU A 37 -6.72 -19.67 -5.38
N ARG A 38 -5.93 -20.52 -4.70
CA ARG A 38 -5.50 -21.84 -5.18
C ARG A 38 -4.92 -21.82 -6.60
N ARG A 39 -4.36 -20.69 -7.01
CA ARG A 39 -3.69 -20.47 -8.30
C ARG A 39 -2.68 -19.35 -8.15
N PHE A 40 -1.57 -19.50 -8.83
CA PHE A 40 -0.54 -18.47 -8.88
C PHE A 40 -0.31 -18.08 -10.35
N ARG A 41 -0.41 -16.78 -10.65
CA ARG A 41 -0.10 -16.24 -11.97
C ARG A 41 1.28 -15.62 -11.95
N LEU A 42 2.11 -15.92 -12.94
CA LEU A 42 3.42 -15.29 -13.08
C LEU A 42 3.33 -13.75 -13.18
N SER A 43 2.21 -13.24 -13.70
CA SER A 43 1.96 -11.81 -13.74
C SER A 43 1.96 -11.14 -12.37
N TYR A 44 1.68 -11.86 -11.28
CA TYR A 44 1.76 -11.32 -9.91
C TYR A 44 3.17 -10.89 -9.53
N LEU A 45 4.20 -11.48 -10.13
CA LEU A 45 5.59 -11.06 -9.90
C LEU A 45 5.87 -9.64 -10.41
N PHE A 46 5.06 -9.12 -11.33
CA PHE A 46 5.15 -7.72 -11.77
C PHE A 46 4.81 -6.73 -10.65
N SER A 47 4.17 -7.15 -9.57
CA SER A 47 3.98 -6.31 -8.39
C SER A 47 5.31 -5.84 -7.78
N PHE A 48 6.39 -6.63 -7.92
CA PHE A 48 7.73 -6.19 -7.51
C PHE A 48 8.29 -5.10 -8.42
N VAL A 49 8.01 -5.14 -9.72
CA VAL A 49 8.39 -4.06 -10.64
C VAL A 49 7.67 -2.78 -10.25
N THR A 50 6.38 -2.87 -9.97
CA THR A 50 5.59 -1.73 -9.49
C THR A 50 6.11 -1.21 -8.15
N ALA A 51 6.53 -2.09 -7.23
CA ALA A 51 7.13 -1.71 -5.96
C ALA A 51 8.45 -0.94 -6.15
N VAL A 52 9.30 -1.35 -7.10
CA VAL A 52 10.54 -0.62 -7.43
C VAL A 52 10.23 0.76 -8.00
N LEU A 53 9.27 0.85 -8.93
CA LEU A 53 8.84 2.13 -9.49
C LEU A 53 8.26 3.06 -8.42
N TYR A 54 7.46 2.50 -7.51
CA TYR A 54 6.93 3.23 -6.36
C TYR A 54 8.05 3.73 -5.44
N GLY A 55 9.05 2.89 -5.13
CA GLY A 55 10.21 3.28 -4.34
C GLY A 55 10.98 4.44 -4.97
N LEU A 56 11.25 4.38 -6.27
CA LEU A 56 11.91 5.47 -7.01
C LEU A 56 11.08 6.76 -6.99
N ALA A 57 9.77 6.65 -7.16
CA ALA A 57 8.86 7.80 -7.08
C ALA A 57 8.83 8.40 -5.67
N LEU A 58 8.89 7.56 -4.64
CA LEU A 58 8.96 7.98 -3.25
C LEU A 58 10.28 8.72 -2.96
N ASP A 59 11.42 8.19 -3.41
CA ASP A 59 12.72 8.84 -3.27
C ASP A 59 12.74 10.20 -3.97
N GLY A 60 12.16 10.29 -5.17
CA GLY A 60 11.98 11.55 -5.88
C GLY A 60 11.09 12.54 -5.12
N ALA A 61 9.99 12.07 -4.54
CA ALA A 61 9.10 12.89 -3.71
C ALA A 61 9.81 13.37 -2.43
N MET A 62 10.61 12.51 -1.78
CA MET A 62 11.41 12.89 -0.62
C MET A 62 12.45 13.96 -0.97
N LEU A 63 13.10 13.84 -2.13
CA LEU A 63 14.02 14.86 -2.64
C LEU A 63 13.29 16.20 -2.86
N LEU A 64 12.12 16.19 -3.51
CA LEU A 64 11.31 17.40 -3.70
C LEU A 64 10.89 18.01 -2.35
N MET A 65 10.45 17.18 -1.40
CA MET A 65 10.07 17.64 -0.06
C MET A 65 11.25 18.23 0.72
N SER A 66 12.49 17.77 0.46
CA SER A 66 13.68 18.35 1.09
C SER A 66 13.99 19.76 0.59
N LEU A 67 13.51 20.13 -0.59
CA LEU A 67 13.62 21.48 -1.17
C LEU A 67 12.59 22.47 -0.60
N LEU A 68 11.52 21.96 0.04
CA LEU A 68 10.52 22.79 0.67
C LEU A 68 10.99 23.30 2.04
N PRO A 69 10.52 24.48 2.47
CA PRO A 69 10.88 25.01 3.79
C PRO A 69 10.53 24.03 4.90
N GLN A 70 11.53 23.59 5.66
CA GLN A 70 11.32 22.73 6.82
C GLN A 70 10.74 23.56 7.95
N THR A 71 9.43 23.41 8.15
CA THR A 71 8.72 24.16 9.21
C THR A 71 8.49 23.30 10.44
N ARG A 72 8.52 23.92 11.62
CA ARG A 72 8.10 23.32 12.89
C ARG A 72 6.61 23.51 13.16
N GLU A 73 5.95 24.35 12.38
CA GLU A 73 4.53 24.66 12.52
C GLU A 73 3.68 23.42 12.25
N ILE A 74 2.95 22.98 13.27
CA ILE A 74 2.21 21.71 13.22
C ILE A 74 1.12 21.72 12.14
N TRP A 75 0.46 22.86 11.94
CA TRP A 75 -0.63 22.97 10.99
C TRP A 75 -0.13 22.93 9.53
N ILE A 76 1.07 23.45 9.22
CA ILE A 76 1.67 23.34 7.90
C ILE A 76 2.04 21.85 7.62
N ARG A 77 2.54 21.15 8.63
CA ARG A 77 2.80 19.70 8.53
C ARG A 77 1.51 18.92 8.31
N CYS A 78 0.41 19.31 8.93
CA CYS A 78 -0.91 18.73 8.68
C CYS A 78 -1.37 18.95 7.24
N VAL A 79 -1.13 20.12 6.66
CA VAL A 79 -1.45 20.41 5.26
C VAL A 79 -0.62 19.53 4.32
N TYR A 80 0.69 19.42 4.53
CA TYR A 80 1.54 18.54 3.72
C TYR A 80 1.10 17.08 3.82
N TYR A 81 0.73 16.63 5.02
CA TYR A 81 0.24 15.29 5.24
C TYR A 81 -1.10 15.04 4.51
N ALA A 82 -2.03 15.99 4.59
CA ALA A 82 -3.32 15.90 3.90
C ALA A 82 -3.15 15.86 2.37
N LEU A 83 -2.27 16.70 1.81
CA LEU A 83 -1.92 16.68 0.39
C LEU A 83 -1.29 15.36 -0.01
N GLY A 84 -0.37 14.82 0.80
CA GLY A 84 0.26 13.53 0.57
C GLY A 84 -0.76 12.39 0.51
N ILE A 85 -1.68 12.32 1.49
CA ILE A 85 -2.77 11.32 1.47
C ILE A 85 -3.65 11.49 0.22
N TYR A 86 -4.02 12.72 -0.12
CA TYR A 86 -4.87 13.01 -1.27
C TYR A 86 -4.23 12.52 -2.58
N ILE A 87 -2.96 12.85 -2.81
CA ILE A 87 -2.22 12.43 -4.01
C ILE A 87 -2.05 10.91 -4.03
N THR A 88 -1.66 10.30 -2.92
CA THR A 88 -1.46 8.84 -2.82
C THR A 88 -2.75 8.08 -3.10
N THR A 89 -3.86 8.49 -2.49
CA THR A 89 -5.16 7.82 -2.69
C THR A 89 -5.70 7.99 -4.11
N GLY A 90 -5.41 9.13 -4.76
CA GLY A 90 -5.66 9.34 -6.18
C GLY A 90 -4.85 8.36 -7.05
N GLY A 91 -3.56 8.22 -6.79
CA GLY A 91 -2.68 7.27 -7.50
C GLY A 91 -3.15 5.82 -7.36
N VAL A 92 -3.54 5.40 -6.15
CA VAL A 92 -4.09 4.05 -5.93
C VAL A 92 -5.41 3.84 -6.67
N ALA A 93 -6.29 4.86 -6.70
CA ALA A 93 -7.52 4.80 -7.47
C ALA A 93 -7.24 4.59 -8.97
N PHE A 94 -6.26 5.30 -9.54
CA PHE A 94 -5.82 5.07 -10.92
C PHE A 94 -5.32 3.63 -11.13
N LEU A 95 -4.49 3.11 -10.23
CA LEU A 95 -3.98 1.73 -10.33
C LEU A 95 -5.11 0.69 -10.31
N PHE A 96 -6.18 0.93 -9.55
CA PHE A 96 -7.33 0.02 -9.52
C PHE A 96 -8.13 0.02 -10.82
N HIS A 97 -8.10 1.11 -11.61
CA HIS A 97 -8.75 1.22 -12.90
C HIS A 97 -7.90 0.69 -14.06
N THR A 98 -6.63 0.39 -13.81
CA THR A 98 -5.74 -0.17 -14.82
C THR A 98 -5.66 -1.69 -14.69
N TYR A 99 -5.22 -2.37 -15.76
CA TYR A 99 -4.90 -3.79 -15.74
C TYR A 99 -3.47 -4.08 -15.22
N PHE A 100 -2.66 -3.05 -14.99
CA PHE A 100 -1.35 -3.22 -14.39
C PHE A 100 -1.45 -3.83 -12.99
N MET A 101 -0.47 -4.68 -12.66
CA MET A 101 -0.38 -5.23 -11.32
C MET A 101 0.11 -4.15 -10.36
N PRO A 102 -0.71 -3.73 -9.39
CA PRO A 102 -0.25 -2.83 -8.35
C PRO A 102 0.73 -3.55 -7.41
N GLU A 103 1.26 -2.85 -6.43
CA GLU A 103 2.04 -3.44 -5.34
C GLU A 103 1.30 -4.60 -4.66
N ALA A 104 2.05 -5.51 -4.02
CA ALA A 104 1.49 -6.75 -3.46
C ALA A 104 0.34 -6.50 -2.47
N TYR A 105 0.35 -5.39 -1.75
CA TYR A 105 -0.74 -5.01 -0.82
C TYR A 105 -2.05 -4.72 -1.57
N GLU A 106 -2.00 -3.87 -2.57
CA GLU A 106 -3.14 -3.50 -3.40
C GLU A 106 -3.56 -4.64 -4.33
N LEU A 107 -2.58 -5.42 -4.82
CA LEU A 107 -2.84 -6.60 -5.63
C LEU A 107 -3.64 -7.65 -4.84
N PHE A 108 -3.26 -7.88 -3.58
CA PHE A 108 -3.98 -8.80 -2.69
C PHE A 108 -5.45 -8.38 -2.55
N VAL A 109 -5.70 -7.10 -2.31
CA VAL A 109 -7.05 -6.55 -2.20
C VAL A 109 -7.81 -6.68 -3.52
N LYS A 110 -7.20 -6.28 -4.64
CA LYS A 110 -7.80 -6.30 -5.98
C LYS A 110 -8.19 -7.72 -6.40
N GLU A 111 -7.27 -8.67 -6.30
CA GLU A 111 -7.50 -10.05 -6.77
C GLU A 111 -8.50 -10.81 -5.88
N ILE A 112 -8.45 -10.64 -4.56
CA ILE A 112 -9.43 -11.26 -3.67
C ILE A 112 -10.83 -10.68 -3.88
N SER A 113 -10.95 -9.35 -3.94
CA SER A 113 -12.23 -8.71 -4.20
C SER A 113 -12.83 -9.20 -5.51
N ARG A 114 -12.03 -9.29 -6.57
CA ARG A 114 -12.47 -9.78 -7.88
C ARG A 114 -12.88 -11.25 -7.84
N HIS A 115 -12.10 -12.10 -7.16
CA HIS A 115 -12.36 -13.55 -7.11
C HIS A 115 -13.64 -13.89 -6.35
N TYR A 116 -13.89 -13.20 -5.23
CA TYR A 116 -15.04 -13.45 -4.36
C TYR A 116 -16.23 -12.52 -4.62
N GLY A 117 -16.16 -11.64 -5.64
CA GLY A 117 -17.21 -10.68 -5.95
C GLY A 117 -17.48 -9.66 -4.84
N LEU A 118 -16.45 -9.31 -4.06
CA LEU A 118 -16.55 -8.35 -2.97
C LEU A 118 -16.41 -6.92 -3.48
N ASP A 119 -17.07 -5.98 -2.81
CA ASP A 119 -16.82 -4.56 -3.06
C ASP A 119 -15.38 -4.21 -2.72
N LEU A 120 -14.63 -3.76 -3.74
CA LEU A 120 -13.18 -3.48 -3.67
C LEU A 120 -12.85 -2.49 -2.55
N TYR A 121 -13.63 -1.40 -2.45
CA TYR A 121 -13.33 -0.31 -1.52
C TYR A 121 -13.70 -0.66 -0.08
N ARG A 122 -14.77 -1.43 0.11
CA ARG A 122 -15.13 -1.97 1.43
C ARG A 122 -14.08 -2.97 1.89
N PHE A 123 -13.66 -3.87 1.02
CA PHE A 123 -12.63 -4.86 1.34
C PHE A 123 -11.28 -4.18 1.64
N LYS A 124 -10.87 -3.20 0.84
CA LYS A 124 -9.67 -2.38 1.10
C LYS A 124 -9.71 -1.75 2.48
N ARG A 125 -10.83 -1.18 2.89
CA ARG A 125 -11.00 -0.57 4.22
C ARG A 125 -10.81 -1.60 5.35
N TYR A 126 -11.43 -2.78 5.24
CA TYR A 126 -11.24 -3.84 6.23
C TYR A 126 -9.80 -4.36 6.25
N TYR A 127 -9.18 -4.48 5.09
CA TYR A 127 -7.77 -4.85 4.98
C TYR A 127 -6.85 -3.84 5.69
N ASP A 128 -7.05 -2.56 5.49
CA ASP A 128 -6.27 -1.50 6.15
C ASP A 128 -6.46 -1.51 7.67
N TYR A 129 -7.70 -1.70 8.14
CA TYR A 129 -7.99 -1.83 9.59
C TYR A 129 -7.33 -3.08 10.18
N THR A 130 -7.41 -4.20 9.50
CA THR A 130 -6.77 -5.45 9.93
C THR A 130 -5.26 -5.30 9.96
N SER A 131 -4.67 -4.71 8.93
CA SER A 131 -3.23 -4.42 8.85
C SER A 131 -2.75 -3.51 9.97
N MET A 132 -3.56 -2.51 10.34
CA MET A 132 -3.30 -1.64 11.49
C MET A 132 -3.38 -2.43 12.80
N ALA A 133 -4.42 -3.24 13.01
CA ALA A 133 -4.57 -4.07 14.20
C ALA A 133 -3.41 -5.05 14.35
N VAL A 134 -2.98 -5.70 13.26
CA VAL A 134 -1.79 -6.56 13.23
C VAL A 134 -0.54 -5.77 13.60
N SER A 135 -0.38 -4.54 13.11
CA SER A 135 0.75 -3.69 13.48
C SER A 135 0.77 -3.37 14.97
N VAL A 136 -0.38 -3.05 15.57
CA VAL A 136 -0.50 -2.82 17.02
C VAL A 136 -0.13 -4.09 17.80
N ALA A 137 -0.67 -5.23 17.40
CA ALA A 137 -0.36 -6.52 18.03
C ALA A 137 1.13 -6.87 17.95
N LEU A 138 1.76 -6.67 16.80
CA LEU A 138 3.21 -6.86 16.61
C LEU A 138 4.03 -5.88 17.44
N SER A 139 3.60 -4.61 17.56
CA SER A 139 4.28 -3.64 18.41
C SER A 139 4.29 -4.11 19.88
N PHE A 140 3.17 -4.60 20.38
CA PHE A 140 3.07 -5.12 21.74
C PHE A 140 3.85 -6.42 21.92
N ALA A 141 3.81 -7.32 20.94
CA ALA A 141 4.54 -8.58 20.99
C ALA A 141 6.07 -8.39 20.99
N PHE A 142 6.56 -7.42 20.19
CA PHE A 142 7.99 -7.20 20.02
C PHE A 142 8.62 -6.27 21.06
N PHE A 143 7.87 -5.29 21.54
CA PHE A 143 8.41 -4.20 22.39
C PHE A 143 7.74 -4.10 23.76
N GLY A 144 6.72 -4.92 24.03
CA GLY A 144 5.99 -4.94 25.29
C GLY A 144 4.66 -4.17 25.23
N LEU A 145 3.75 -4.56 26.11
CA LEU A 145 2.42 -3.96 26.21
C LEU A 145 2.48 -2.46 26.47
N GLY A 146 1.70 -1.70 25.70
CA GLY A 146 1.61 -0.25 25.82
C GLY A 146 2.69 0.53 25.07
N GLN A 147 3.64 -0.15 24.41
CA GLN A 147 4.65 0.52 23.57
C GLN A 147 4.21 0.59 22.10
N PHE A 148 3.81 1.78 21.66
CA PHE A 148 3.44 2.05 20.27
C PHE A 148 4.65 2.49 19.45
N ARG A 149 5.62 1.60 19.22
CA ARG A 149 6.78 1.93 18.37
C ARG A 149 6.39 1.87 16.90
N GLY A 150 6.75 2.92 16.16
CA GLY A 150 6.46 3.01 14.71
C GLY A 150 4.99 3.21 14.35
N ILE A 151 4.12 3.38 15.34
CA ILE A 151 2.70 3.67 15.15
C ILE A 151 2.42 5.06 15.70
N HIS A 152 2.12 5.98 14.81
CA HIS A 152 1.81 7.37 15.15
C HIS A 152 0.38 7.72 14.77
N VAL A 153 -0.09 8.88 15.21
CA VAL A 153 -1.43 9.39 14.87
C VAL A 153 -1.66 9.37 13.35
N GLY A 154 -0.65 9.72 12.54
CA GLY A 154 -0.72 9.62 11.09
C GLY A 154 -1.05 8.22 10.57
N THR A 155 -0.50 7.17 11.17
CA THR A 155 -0.83 5.78 10.78
C THR A 155 -2.32 5.48 10.98
N LEU A 156 -2.89 5.93 12.09
CA LEU A 156 -4.32 5.76 12.37
C LEU A 156 -5.17 6.55 11.39
N VAL A 157 -4.82 7.81 11.14
CA VAL A 157 -5.53 8.69 10.20
C VAL A 157 -5.47 8.10 8.79
N SER A 158 -4.30 7.63 8.32
CA SER A 158 -4.18 6.98 7.01
C SER A 158 -5.05 5.72 6.92
N ALA A 159 -5.02 4.85 7.92
CA ALA A 159 -5.82 3.62 7.91
C ALA A 159 -7.35 3.91 7.85
N LEU A 160 -7.80 4.99 8.48
CA LEU A 160 -9.20 5.39 8.45
C LEU A 160 -9.61 6.06 7.14
N LEU A 161 -8.73 6.87 6.55
CA LEU A 161 -9.08 7.75 5.42
C LEU A 161 -8.74 7.15 4.06
N ASN A 162 -7.74 6.26 3.93
CA ASN A 162 -7.32 5.74 2.63
C ASN A 162 -8.48 5.08 1.86
N GLY A 163 -9.20 4.14 2.47
CA GLY A 163 -10.31 3.46 1.81
C GLY A 163 -11.40 4.40 1.29
N PRO A 164 -11.99 5.27 2.14
CA PRO A 164 -12.95 6.28 1.71
C PRO A 164 -12.44 7.24 0.63
N LEU A 165 -11.19 7.72 0.75
CA LEU A 165 -10.61 8.64 -0.23
C LEU A 165 -10.34 7.95 -1.58
N ILE A 166 -9.85 6.71 -1.58
CA ILE A 166 -9.70 5.93 -2.81
C ILE A 166 -11.06 5.76 -3.50
N ALA A 167 -12.11 5.44 -2.74
CA ALA A 167 -13.46 5.32 -3.29
C ALA A 167 -13.99 6.65 -3.86
N LEU A 168 -13.68 7.77 -3.21
CA LEU A 168 -14.04 9.11 -3.69
C LEU A 168 -13.32 9.43 -5.01
N HIS A 169 -11.99 9.24 -5.05
CA HIS A 169 -11.21 9.45 -6.28
C HIS A 169 -11.68 8.56 -7.41
N SER A 170 -12.00 7.28 -7.12
CA SER A 170 -12.53 6.36 -8.12
C SER A 170 -13.82 6.86 -8.74
N ARG A 171 -14.78 7.34 -7.93
CA ARG A 171 -16.04 7.92 -8.44
C ARG A 171 -15.80 9.16 -9.32
N ILE A 172 -14.81 9.98 -8.94
CA ILE A 172 -14.42 11.14 -9.76
C ILE A 172 -13.85 10.67 -11.09
N LEU A 173 -12.93 9.69 -11.06
CA LEU A 173 -12.31 9.14 -12.27
C LEU A 173 -13.37 8.51 -13.21
N ASP A 174 -14.31 7.73 -12.67
CA ASP A 174 -15.41 7.12 -13.43
C ASP A 174 -16.32 8.18 -14.10
N GLY A 175 -16.43 9.35 -13.48
CA GLY A 175 -17.25 10.44 -14.01
C GLY A 175 -16.57 11.27 -15.12
N TYR A 176 -15.24 11.31 -15.15
CA TYR A 176 -14.49 12.18 -16.07
C TYR A 176 -13.64 11.43 -17.08
N LEU A 177 -13.29 10.18 -16.83
CA LEU A 177 -12.38 9.39 -17.65
C LEU A 177 -13.04 8.10 -18.12
N ASP A 178 -12.91 7.82 -19.43
CA ASP A 178 -13.30 6.54 -20.02
C ASP A 178 -12.03 5.68 -20.16
N PHE A 179 -11.86 4.70 -19.28
CA PHE A 179 -10.69 3.83 -19.26
C PHE A 179 -10.79 2.79 -20.39
N ARG A 180 -10.06 3.02 -21.48
CA ARG A 180 -9.96 2.09 -22.61
C ARG A 180 -8.60 1.44 -22.67
N ASP A 181 -8.59 0.17 -23.03
CA ASP A 181 -7.33 -0.57 -23.19
C ASP A 181 -6.54 -0.02 -24.39
N GLY A 182 -5.50 0.76 -24.12
CA GLY A 182 -4.60 1.29 -25.15
C GLY A 182 -3.59 0.26 -25.66
N LEU A 183 -3.28 -0.77 -24.85
CA LEU A 183 -2.31 -1.82 -25.16
C LEU A 183 -2.96 -3.20 -25.04
N LYS A 184 -2.62 -4.12 -25.95
CA LYS A 184 -3.13 -5.50 -25.94
C LYS A 184 -2.45 -6.39 -24.86
N LEU A 185 -2.01 -5.78 -23.74
CA LEU A 185 -1.33 -6.46 -22.65
C LEU A 185 -2.29 -6.98 -21.57
N ARG A 186 -3.57 -6.66 -21.66
CA ARG A 186 -4.58 -7.06 -20.67
C ARG A 186 -4.61 -8.58 -20.47
N ARG A 187 -4.58 -9.34 -21.57
CA ARG A 187 -4.56 -10.82 -21.50
C ARG A 187 -3.38 -11.37 -20.72
N PHE A 188 -2.23 -10.72 -20.79
CA PHE A 188 -1.04 -11.13 -20.06
C PHE A 188 -1.19 -10.90 -18.54
N PHE A 189 -1.76 -9.77 -18.15
CA PHE A 189 -1.88 -9.41 -16.73
C PHE A 189 -3.12 -10.01 -16.07
N GLU A 190 -4.28 -10.01 -16.74
CA GLU A 190 -5.54 -10.48 -16.13
C GLU A 190 -5.85 -11.94 -16.47
N GLY A 191 -5.24 -12.51 -17.51
CA GLY A 191 -5.57 -13.83 -18.03
C GLY A 191 -6.93 -13.85 -18.73
N ASP A 192 -7.25 -14.93 -19.41
CA ASP A 192 -8.58 -15.18 -20.00
C ASP A 192 -9.61 -15.45 -18.90
#